data_39f4f64ff8d9c42fadffd6a0a26bb904
#
_entry.id   39f4f64ff8d9c42fadffd6a0a26bb904
#
_cell.length_a   1.000
_cell.length_b   1.000
_cell.length_c   1.000
_cell.angle_alpha   90.00
_cell.angle_beta   90.00
_cell.angle_gamma   90.00
#
_symmetry.space_group_name_H-M   'P 1'
#
loop_
_entity.id
_entity.type
_entity.pdbx_description
1 polymer ?
#
loop_
_entity_poly.entity_id
_entity_poly.type
_entity_poly.pdbx_seq_one_letter_code
_entity_poly.pdbx_strand_id
1 'polypeptide(L)'
;MIIDKRKAMAVAPILRLGFRPFFLLGAVLAALAIPLWIAALQGWALPAPVGGWLAWHRHELVFGFAGAIIAGFLLTAVQTWTGRPSLSGRPLALLVGLWLLGRLSWWLPSAWPLLLFNLAFLLAVAGVMLVVIASYRQNVHAYPSGGGD
;
A
#
# COMPACT_ATOMS: atom_id res chain seq x y z
N MET A 1 3.21 23.73 8.30
CA MET A 1 3.61 23.21 6.99
C MET A 1 2.75 23.86 5.91
N ILE A 2 3.35 24.70 5.08
CA ILE A 2 2.63 25.35 3.99
C ILE A 2 2.55 24.35 2.85
N ILE A 3 1.44 23.64 2.75
CA ILE A 3 1.15 22.86 1.55
C ILE A 3 0.65 23.85 0.51
N ASP A 4 1.34 23.93 -0.63
CA ASP A 4 0.85 24.70 -1.75
C ASP A 4 -0.51 24.14 -2.19
N LYS A 5 -1.58 24.88 -1.91
CA LYS A 5 -2.96 24.47 -2.22
C LYS A 5 -3.15 24.17 -3.71
N ARG A 6 -2.45 24.89 -4.58
CA ARG A 6 -2.53 24.67 -6.03
C ARG A 6 -1.94 23.31 -6.42
N LYS A 7 -0.78 22.94 -5.85
CA LYS A 7 -0.17 21.61 -6.08
C LYS A 7 -1.02 20.50 -5.49
N ALA A 8 -1.55 20.69 -4.28
CA ALA A 8 -2.42 19.71 -3.65
C ALA A 8 -3.71 19.50 -4.44
N MET A 9 -4.30 20.55 -5.00
CA MET A 9 -5.51 20.45 -5.82
C MET A 9 -5.27 19.91 -7.23
N ALA A 10 -4.02 19.93 -7.73
CA ALA A 10 -3.66 19.31 -9.00
C ALA A 10 -3.57 17.77 -8.91
N VAL A 11 -3.45 17.22 -7.71
CA VAL A 11 -3.44 15.77 -7.48
C VAL A 11 -4.88 15.24 -7.42
N ALA A 12 -5.14 14.11 -8.08
CA ALA A 12 -6.45 13.46 -7.99
C ALA A 12 -6.81 13.20 -6.52
N PRO A 13 -8.06 13.45 -6.08
CA PRO A 13 -8.45 13.30 -4.67
C PRO A 13 -8.12 11.94 -4.07
N ILE A 14 -8.26 10.86 -4.85
CA ILE A 14 -7.94 9.49 -4.41
C ILE A 14 -6.45 9.29 -4.11
N LEU A 15 -5.57 10.09 -4.69
CA LEU A 15 -4.11 9.98 -4.54
C LEU A 15 -3.50 11.03 -3.61
N ARG A 16 -4.32 11.77 -2.87
CA ARG A 16 -3.83 12.80 -1.94
C ARG A 16 -3.30 12.24 -0.63
N LEU A 17 -3.83 11.13 -0.17
CA LEU A 17 -3.42 10.44 1.06
C LEU A 17 -3.36 8.94 0.82
N GLY A 18 -2.38 8.27 1.43
CA GLY A 18 -2.16 6.83 1.26
C GLY A 18 -3.37 5.98 1.62
N PHE A 19 -4.13 6.35 2.66
CA PHE A 19 -5.29 5.55 3.08
C PHE A 19 -6.42 5.54 2.03
N ARG A 20 -6.56 6.57 1.23
CA ARG A 20 -7.68 6.67 0.26
C ARG A 20 -7.69 5.54 -0.76
N PRO A 21 -6.60 5.33 -1.56
CA PRO A 21 -6.60 4.23 -2.52
C PRO A 21 -6.50 2.87 -1.85
N PHE A 22 -5.69 2.73 -0.79
CA PHE A 22 -5.44 1.43 -0.17
C PHE A 22 -6.63 0.92 0.63
N PHE A 23 -7.34 1.76 1.36
CA PHE A 23 -8.55 1.34 2.07
C PHE A 23 -9.67 0.99 1.10
N LEU A 24 -9.84 1.78 0.04
CA LEU A 24 -10.84 1.48 -0.99
C LEU A 24 -10.53 0.15 -1.69
N LEU A 25 -9.30 -0.03 -2.14
CA LEU A 25 -8.88 -1.24 -2.85
C LEU A 25 -8.88 -2.47 -1.93
N GLY A 26 -8.48 -2.32 -0.68
CA GLY A 26 -8.59 -3.38 0.32
C GLY A 26 -10.03 -3.81 0.55
N ALA A 27 -10.94 -2.87 0.65
CA ALA A 27 -12.38 -3.15 0.77
C ALA A 27 -12.95 -3.83 -0.48
N VAL A 28 -12.57 -3.36 -1.67
CA VAL A 28 -12.96 -3.98 -2.95
C VAL A 28 -12.41 -5.40 -3.04
N LEU A 29 -11.16 -5.62 -2.68
CA LEU A 29 -10.55 -6.96 -2.67
C LEU A 29 -11.32 -7.89 -1.74
N ALA A 30 -11.64 -7.46 -0.53
CA ALA A 30 -12.42 -8.26 0.42
C ALA A 30 -13.80 -8.60 -0.15
N ALA A 31 -14.48 -7.62 -0.75
CA ALA A 31 -15.80 -7.80 -1.34
C ALA A 31 -15.81 -8.77 -2.53
N LEU A 32 -14.71 -8.87 -3.28
CA LEU A 32 -14.56 -9.80 -4.40
C LEU A 32 -13.97 -11.15 -3.95
N ALA A 33 -13.03 -11.14 -3.01
CA ALA A 33 -12.32 -12.34 -2.58
C ALA A 33 -13.23 -13.33 -1.84
N ILE A 34 -14.15 -12.84 -1.03
CA ILE A 34 -15.06 -13.71 -0.26
C ILE A 34 -16.00 -14.51 -1.18
N PRO A 35 -16.77 -13.89 -2.11
CA PRO A 35 -17.60 -14.65 -3.05
C PRO A 35 -16.78 -15.57 -3.94
N LEU A 36 -15.60 -15.15 -4.39
CA LEU A 36 -14.73 -15.97 -5.23
C LEU A 36 -14.21 -17.21 -4.48
N TRP A 37 -13.84 -17.04 -3.22
CA TRP A 37 -13.43 -18.16 -2.36
C TRP A 37 -14.58 -19.16 -2.14
N ILE A 38 -15.78 -18.66 -1.87
CA ILE A 38 -16.97 -19.50 -1.69
C ILE A 38 -17.29 -20.26 -2.99
N ALA A 39 -17.23 -19.59 -4.15
CA ALA A 39 -17.44 -20.25 -5.43
C ALA A 39 -16.41 -21.34 -5.71
N ALA A 40 -15.15 -21.11 -5.37
CA ALA A 40 -14.08 -22.11 -5.48
C ALA A 40 -14.34 -23.33 -4.58
N LEU A 41 -14.81 -23.10 -3.35
CA LEU A 41 -15.17 -24.19 -2.42
C LEU A 41 -16.37 -25.01 -2.93
N GLN A 42 -17.30 -24.38 -3.68
CA GLN A 42 -18.43 -25.06 -4.27
C GLN A 42 -18.10 -25.79 -5.58
N GLY A 43 -16.83 -25.76 -6.01
CA GLY A 43 -16.37 -26.47 -7.20
C GLY A 43 -16.72 -25.79 -8.53
N TRP A 44 -16.93 -24.49 -8.54
CA TRP A 44 -17.16 -23.75 -9.78
C TRP A 44 -15.91 -23.83 -10.69
N ALA A 45 -16.16 -23.90 -12.00
CA ALA A 45 -15.10 -23.95 -13.02
C ALA A 45 -14.47 -22.54 -13.18
N LEU A 46 -13.54 -22.20 -12.31
CA LEU A 46 -12.82 -20.93 -12.31
C LEU A 46 -11.35 -21.17 -12.68
N PRO A 47 -10.68 -20.21 -13.36
CA PRO A 47 -9.24 -20.31 -13.59
C PRO A 47 -8.50 -20.40 -12.25
N ALA A 48 -7.77 -21.49 -12.03
CA ALA A 48 -7.08 -21.70 -10.77
C ALA A 48 -5.85 -20.77 -10.63
N PRO A 49 -5.66 -20.10 -9.48
CA PRO A 49 -4.43 -19.35 -9.22
C PRO A 49 -3.23 -20.30 -9.05
N VAL A 50 -2.04 -19.78 -9.25
CA VAL A 50 -0.80 -20.52 -9.05
C VAL A 50 -0.71 -21.02 -7.59
N GLY A 51 -0.45 -22.29 -7.38
CA GLY A 51 -0.44 -22.89 -6.03
C GLY A 51 -1.80 -23.25 -5.44
N GLY A 52 -2.91 -22.96 -6.15
CA GLY A 52 -4.27 -23.34 -5.75
C GLY A 52 -5.02 -22.29 -4.93
N TRP A 53 -6.32 -22.52 -4.75
CA TRP A 53 -7.24 -21.57 -4.11
C TRP A 53 -6.96 -21.38 -2.61
N LEU A 54 -6.52 -22.39 -1.90
CA LEU A 54 -6.22 -22.26 -0.48
C LEU A 54 -4.99 -21.38 -0.25
N ALA A 55 -3.94 -21.55 -1.04
CA ALA A 55 -2.76 -20.70 -1.00
C ALA A 55 -3.12 -19.24 -1.36
N TRP A 56 -3.95 -19.05 -2.39
CA TRP A 56 -4.46 -17.74 -2.78
C TRP A 56 -5.24 -17.08 -1.63
N HIS A 57 -6.17 -17.79 -1.02
CA HIS A 57 -6.99 -17.28 0.08
C HIS A 57 -6.12 -16.83 1.27
N ARG A 58 -5.18 -17.66 1.70
CA ARG A 58 -4.28 -17.34 2.82
C ARG A 58 -3.40 -16.13 2.53
N HIS A 59 -2.77 -16.11 1.37
CA HIS A 59 -1.86 -15.04 0.97
C HIS A 59 -2.59 -13.72 0.79
N GLU A 60 -3.74 -13.71 0.12
CA GLU A 60 -4.49 -12.50 -0.15
C GLU A 60 -5.12 -11.90 1.09
N LEU A 61 -5.47 -12.71 2.09
CA LEU A 61 -5.96 -12.19 3.36
C LEU A 61 -4.89 -11.38 4.08
N VAL A 62 -3.63 -11.84 4.06
CA VAL A 62 -2.51 -11.19 4.76
C VAL A 62 -1.88 -10.10 3.87
N PHE A 63 -1.38 -10.45 2.68
CA PHE A 63 -0.61 -9.54 1.82
C PHE A 63 -1.49 -8.66 0.95
N GLY A 64 -2.66 -9.12 0.57
CA GLY A 64 -3.62 -8.32 -0.19
C GLY A 64 -4.40 -7.37 0.70
N PHE A 65 -5.31 -7.91 1.50
CA PHE A 65 -6.21 -7.10 2.32
C PHE A 65 -5.49 -6.41 3.47
N ALA A 66 -4.89 -7.16 4.40
CA ALA A 66 -4.22 -6.58 5.55
C ALA A 66 -3.03 -5.72 5.12
N GLY A 67 -2.28 -6.13 4.10
CA GLY A 67 -1.18 -5.34 3.54
C GLY A 67 -1.64 -3.98 3.01
N ALA A 68 -2.77 -3.91 2.31
CA ALA A 68 -3.34 -2.66 1.82
C ALA A 68 -3.78 -1.75 2.97
N ILE A 69 -4.47 -2.29 3.96
CA ILE A 69 -4.94 -1.53 5.13
C ILE A 69 -3.76 -0.99 5.94
N ILE A 70 -2.76 -1.81 6.22
CA ILE A 70 -1.56 -1.41 6.97
C ILE A 70 -0.76 -0.36 6.19
N ALA A 71 -0.55 -0.55 4.89
CA ALA A 71 0.16 0.42 4.05
C ALA A 71 -0.56 1.76 4.02
N GLY A 72 -1.88 1.76 3.81
CA GLY A 72 -2.69 2.97 3.82
C GLY A 72 -2.63 3.69 5.17
N PHE A 73 -2.73 2.95 6.26
CA PHE A 73 -2.61 3.49 7.61
C PHE A 73 -1.22 4.09 7.86
N LEU A 74 -0.15 3.35 7.61
CA LEU A 74 1.21 3.79 7.88
C LEU A 74 1.61 5.01 7.04
N LEU A 75 1.28 5.00 5.75
CA LEU A 75 1.60 6.12 4.86
C LEU A 75 0.86 7.41 5.23
N THR A 76 -0.29 7.30 5.87
CA THR A 76 -1.04 8.45 6.38
C THR A 76 -0.56 8.84 7.77
N ALA A 77 -0.39 7.88 8.67
CA ALA A 77 -0.01 8.13 10.07
C ALA A 77 1.40 8.74 10.19
N VAL A 78 2.35 8.35 9.33
CA VAL A 78 3.70 8.89 9.35
C VAL A 78 3.72 10.41 9.10
N GLN A 79 2.78 10.93 8.32
CA GLN A 79 2.64 12.38 8.12
C GLN A 79 2.25 13.09 9.41
N THR A 80 1.32 12.50 10.18
CA THR A 80 0.88 13.03 11.47
C THR A 80 2.00 12.94 12.51
N TRP A 81 2.72 11.82 12.58
CA TRP A 81 3.78 11.60 13.57
C TRP A 81 5.01 12.48 13.34
N THR A 82 5.35 12.74 12.09
CA THR A 82 6.57 13.47 11.72
C THR A 82 6.34 14.90 11.26
N GLY A 83 5.09 15.27 10.97
CA GLY A 83 4.78 16.55 10.31
C GLY A 83 5.32 16.65 8.88
N ARG A 84 5.76 15.53 8.28
CA ARG A 84 6.35 15.46 6.94
C ARG A 84 5.38 14.82 5.97
N PRO A 85 5.34 15.27 4.68
CA PRO A 85 4.53 14.62 3.68
C PRO A 85 5.08 13.21 3.38
N SER A 86 4.17 12.27 3.18
CA SER A 86 4.45 10.94 2.67
C SER A 86 4.14 10.91 1.15
N LEU A 87 3.77 9.74 0.62
CA LEU A 87 3.47 9.61 -0.80
C LEU A 87 2.12 10.21 -1.16
N SER A 88 2.08 10.90 -2.30
CA SER A 88 0.87 11.38 -2.95
C SER A 88 1.09 11.46 -4.46
N GLY A 89 0.02 11.56 -5.25
CA GLY A 89 0.11 11.70 -6.69
C GLY A 89 0.71 10.48 -7.38
N ARG A 90 1.61 10.70 -8.32
CA ARG A 90 2.23 9.64 -9.13
C ARG A 90 3.00 8.59 -8.32
N PRO A 91 3.84 8.95 -7.34
CA PRO A 91 4.51 7.93 -6.51
C PRO A 91 3.53 7.03 -5.78
N LEU A 92 2.44 7.57 -5.24
CA LEU A 92 1.40 6.77 -4.60
C LEU A 92 0.69 5.88 -5.62
N ALA A 93 0.39 6.40 -6.82
CA ALA A 93 -0.20 5.61 -7.90
C ALA A 93 0.70 4.44 -8.34
N LEU A 94 2.02 4.64 -8.39
CA LEU A 94 2.99 3.58 -8.69
C LEU A 94 2.98 2.50 -7.60
N LEU A 95 2.89 2.89 -6.34
CA LEU A 95 2.81 1.93 -5.23
C LEU A 95 1.50 1.13 -5.27
N VAL A 96 0.39 1.77 -5.57
CA VAL A 96 -0.91 1.11 -5.79
C VAL A 96 -0.83 0.15 -6.96
N GLY A 97 -0.20 0.55 -8.07
CA GLY A 97 0.03 -0.29 -9.24
C GLY A 97 0.85 -1.54 -8.91
N LEU A 98 1.87 -1.41 -8.08
CA LEU A 98 2.70 -2.52 -7.62
C LEU A 98 1.89 -3.52 -6.79
N TRP A 99 1.02 -3.03 -5.91
CA TRP A 99 0.09 -3.86 -5.15
C TRP A 99 -0.88 -4.61 -6.07
N LEU A 100 -1.45 -3.92 -7.07
CA LEU A 100 -2.34 -4.55 -8.06
C LEU A 100 -1.63 -5.62 -8.88
N LEU A 101 -0.38 -5.39 -9.29
CA LEU A 101 0.42 -6.40 -9.99
C LEU A 101 0.63 -7.65 -9.14
N GLY A 102 0.80 -7.49 -7.83
CA GLY A 102 0.85 -8.60 -6.89
C GLY A 102 -0.44 -9.41 -6.87
N ARG A 103 -1.60 -8.76 -7.04
CA ARG A 103 -2.90 -9.46 -7.09
C ARG A 103 -3.10 -10.20 -8.41
N LEU A 104 -2.72 -9.60 -9.52
CA LEU A 104 -2.86 -10.19 -10.85
C LEU A 104 -1.87 -11.32 -11.11
N SER A 105 -0.73 -11.32 -10.44
CA SER A 105 0.34 -12.32 -10.63
C SER A 105 -0.07 -13.75 -10.28
N TRP A 106 -1.16 -13.95 -9.53
CA TRP A 106 -1.69 -15.27 -9.18
C TRP A 106 -2.08 -16.12 -10.40
N TRP A 107 -2.43 -15.48 -11.50
CA TRP A 107 -2.87 -16.17 -12.72
C TRP A 107 -1.77 -16.25 -13.80
N LEU A 108 -0.54 -15.90 -13.46
CA LEU A 108 0.62 -16.12 -14.31
C LEU A 108 1.13 -17.58 -14.19
N PRO A 109 1.80 -18.10 -15.23
CA PRO A 109 2.25 -19.51 -15.24
C PRO A 109 3.28 -19.86 -14.17
N SER A 110 3.94 -18.88 -13.57
CA SER A 110 5.03 -19.06 -12.61
C SER A 110 4.77 -18.28 -11.33
N ALA A 111 5.26 -18.78 -10.20
CA ALA A 111 5.12 -18.13 -8.89
C ALA A 111 6.10 -16.98 -8.65
N TRP A 112 7.19 -16.87 -9.41
CA TRP A 112 8.21 -15.86 -9.12
C TRP A 112 7.73 -14.40 -9.31
N PRO A 113 6.85 -14.04 -10.28
CA PRO A 113 6.31 -12.68 -10.36
C PRO A 113 5.47 -12.32 -9.14
N LEU A 114 4.70 -13.27 -8.61
CA LEU A 114 3.92 -13.09 -7.40
C LEU A 114 4.82 -12.71 -6.21
N LEU A 115 5.88 -13.49 -5.99
CA LEU A 115 6.85 -13.23 -4.93
C LEU A 115 7.56 -11.90 -5.13
N LEU A 116 7.98 -11.60 -6.36
CA LEU A 116 8.68 -10.37 -6.71
C LEU A 116 7.83 -9.13 -6.41
N PHE A 117 6.60 -9.08 -6.91
CA PHE A 117 5.74 -7.91 -6.76
C PHE A 117 5.29 -7.68 -5.31
N ASN A 118 4.97 -8.74 -4.58
CA ASN A 118 4.59 -8.62 -3.17
C ASN A 118 5.77 -8.20 -2.30
N LEU A 119 6.95 -8.76 -2.51
CA LEU A 119 8.15 -8.35 -1.80
C LEU A 119 8.54 -6.90 -2.14
N ALA A 120 8.50 -6.53 -3.41
CA ALA A 120 8.79 -5.16 -3.86
C ALA A 120 7.82 -4.15 -3.23
N PHE A 121 6.54 -4.48 -3.11
CA PHE A 121 5.55 -3.64 -2.45
C PHE A 121 5.90 -3.42 -0.98
N LEU A 122 6.20 -4.48 -0.23
CA LEU A 122 6.57 -4.38 1.19
C LEU A 122 7.84 -3.58 1.38
N LEU A 123 8.86 -3.81 0.56
CA LEU A 123 10.13 -3.07 0.61
C LEU A 123 9.92 -1.59 0.24
N ALA A 124 9.06 -1.29 -0.71
CA ALA A 124 8.74 0.08 -1.10
C ALA A 124 8.04 0.83 0.05
N VAL A 125 7.07 0.23 0.71
CA VAL A 125 6.39 0.83 1.88
C VAL A 125 7.39 1.06 3.00
N ALA A 126 8.21 0.06 3.34
CA ALA A 126 9.25 0.18 4.36
C ALA A 126 10.26 1.28 4.01
N GLY A 127 10.68 1.36 2.76
CA GLY A 127 11.62 2.39 2.27
C GLY A 127 11.06 3.80 2.40
N VAL A 128 9.80 4.00 2.05
CA VAL A 128 9.11 5.30 2.21
C VAL A 128 9.05 5.69 3.69
N MET A 129 8.69 4.76 4.56
CA MET A 129 8.66 5.01 6.01
C MET A 129 10.03 5.41 6.55
N LEU A 130 11.08 4.70 6.15
CA LEU A 130 12.46 5.00 6.57
C LEU A 130 12.91 6.37 6.07
N VAL A 131 12.63 6.73 4.82
CA VAL A 131 12.99 8.04 4.25
C VAL A 131 12.30 9.17 4.99
N VAL A 132 11.01 9.06 5.27
CA VAL A 132 10.24 10.10 5.97
C VAL A 132 10.74 10.24 7.42
N ILE A 133 10.98 9.15 8.13
CA ILE A 133 11.48 9.16 9.50
C ILE A 133 12.90 9.73 9.56
N ALA A 134 13.79 9.35 8.65
CA ALA A 134 15.14 9.88 8.57
C ALA A 134 15.16 11.40 8.30
N SER A 135 14.30 11.86 7.40
CA SER A 135 14.12 13.29 7.10
C SER A 135 13.65 14.06 8.34
N TYR A 136 12.72 13.52 9.10
CA TYR A 136 12.26 14.10 10.36
C TYR A 136 13.41 14.21 11.40
N ARG A 137 14.18 13.15 11.58
CA ARG A 137 15.31 13.12 12.50
C ARG A 137 16.39 14.15 12.16
N GLN A 138 16.76 14.29 10.90
CA GLN A 138 17.74 15.27 10.46
C GLN A 138 17.31 16.70 10.81
N ASN A 139 16.04 17.02 10.67
CA ASN A 139 15.54 18.35 11.00
C ASN A 139 15.48 18.64 12.50
N VAL A 140 15.17 17.65 13.31
CA VAL A 140 15.18 17.77 14.78
C VAL A 140 16.60 18.09 15.27
N HIS A 141 17.62 17.48 14.66
CA HIS A 141 19.03 17.74 15.02
C HIS A 141 19.58 19.05 14.43
N ALA A 142 19.04 19.51 13.30
CA ALA A 142 19.47 20.75 12.67
C ALA A 142 18.97 22.01 13.41
N TYR A 143 17.88 21.88 14.20
CA TYR A 143 17.37 22.95 15.07
C TYR A 143 17.43 22.49 16.53
N PRO A 144 18.60 22.53 17.19
CA PRO A 144 18.63 22.38 18.63
C PRO A 144 17.74 23.48 19.20
N SER A 145 16.85 23.11 20.09
CA SER A 145 16.00 24.04 20.82
C SER A 145 16.89 25.15 21.35
N GLY A 146 16.78 26.34 20.77
CA GLY A 146 17.45 27.51 21.28
C GLY A 146 17.08 27.66 22.73
N GLY A 147 18.06 27.53 23.61
CA GLY A 147 17.88 27.79 25.02
C GLY A 147 17.28 29.16 25.15
N GLY A 148 16.03 29.24 25.60
CA GLY A 148 15.46 30.47 26.08
C GLY A 148 16.22 30.82 27.35
N ASP A 149 16.98 31.89 27.31
CA ASP A 149 17.38 32.61 28.51
C ASP A 149 16.21 33.48 28.97
#